data_bea56dd568330b5dd289cf65ec17f5a4
#
_entry.id   bea56dd568330b5dd289cf65ec17f5a4
#
_cell.length_a   1.000
_cell.length_b   1.000
_cell.length_c   1.000
_cell.angle_alpha   90.00
_cell.angle_beta   90.00
_cell.angle_gamma   90.00
#
_symmetry.space_group_name_H-M   'P 1'
#
loop_
_entity.id
_entity.type
_entity.pdbx_description
1 polymer ?
#
loop_
_entity_poly.entity_id
_entity_poly.type
_entity_poly.pdbx_seq_one_letter_code
_entity_poly.pdbx_strand_id
1 'polypeptide(L)'
;MREAMAGAEVGDDVFGDDPTVRDLEAQVAELLGKEASVFVSSGTQSNLCALMAHCQRGDEYLVGDHAHTYMYEGGGAAVLGSIQPQTIPMLKSGMLDLSAARSAIKPDDSHFAQTRLLCLENTTDGKVIEVQDLHEGRELVDEHGLGYHLDGARLWNAAVALGVNPSEIAAPFDTVSVCLSKGLGAPVGSVLTGSELLINRARKWRKMLGGAMRQVGLIAAAGKHAIENHIDRLAEDHRNAERLAEGLATIDGLTVDAQNTNMVFVSASQSTDGLQQRLVDRGVITRWSGGSSRMVLHLDVTAHDVDLAVSAIAEELAN
;
A
#
# COMPACT_ATOMS: atom_id res chain seq x y z
N MET A 1 -12.97 -17.56 -2.83
CA MET A 1 -11.65 -17.53 -2.19
C MET A 1 -11.33 -18.76 -1.34
N ARG A 2 -12.10 -19.13 -0.28
CA ARG A 2 -11.79 -20.34 0.54
C ARG A 2 -11.77 -21.63 -0.28
N GLU A 3 -12.68 -21.80 -1.24
CA GLU A 3 -12.69 -22.94 -2.17
C GLU A 3 -11.45 -22.95 -3.08
N ALA A 4 -11.03 -21.78 -3.58
CA ALA A 4 -9.80 -21.64 -4.36
C ALA A 4 -8.56 -22.06 -3.55
N MET A 5 -8.49 -21.64 -2.27
CA MET A 5 -7.42 -22.06 -1.36
C MET A 5 -7.43 -23.57 -1.12
N ALA A 6 -8.62 -24.16 -0.85
CA ALA A 6 -8.75 -25.60 -0.56
C ALA A 6 -8.43 -26.48 -1.78
N GLY A 7 -8.68 -25.98 -3.00
CA GLY A 7 -8.41 -26.67 -4.26
C GLY A 7 -7.06 -26.33 -4.90
N ALA A 8 -6.21 -25.54 -4.24
CA ALA A 8 -4.94 -25.08 -4.82
C ALA A 8 -3.98 -26.27 -5.05
N GLU A 9 -3.41 -26.34 -6.26
CA GLU A 9 -2.27 -27.18 -6.53
C GLU A 9 -1.02 -26.56 -5.89
N VAL A 10 -0.30 -27.32 -5.09
CA VAL A 10 0.87 -26.82 -4.33
C VAL A 10 2.12 -27.63 -4.62
N GLY A 11 3.26 -26.96 -4.51
CA GLY A 11 4.59 -27.54 -4.57
C GLY A 11 5.49 -26.87 -3.54
N ASP A 12 6.79 -27.05 -3.63
CA ASP A 12 7.74 -26.41 -2.71
C ASP A 12 8.27 -25.09 -3.31
N ASP A 13 7.72 -23.95 -2.88
CA ASP A 13 8.13 -22.62 -3.36
C ASP A 13 9.62 -22.30 -3.06
N VAL A 14 10.24 -22.96 -2.09
CA VAL A 14 11.68 -22.78 -1.83
C VAL A 14 12.53 -23.26 -3.00
N PHE A 15 12.04 -24.23 -3.77
CA PHE A 15 12.67 -24.74 -4.98
C PHE A 15 12.04 -24.16 -6.26
N GLY A 16 11.02 -23.30 -6.13
CA GLY A 16 10.27 -22.74 -7.25
C GLY A 16 9.31 -23.74 -7.90
N ASP A 17 8.91 -24.78 -7.16
CA ASP A 17 8.08 -25.87 -7.71
C ASP A 17 6.58 -25.69 -7.44
N ASP A 18 6.17 -24.65 -6.66
CA ASP A 18 4.77 -24.36 -6.40
C ASP A 18 4.10 -23.71 -7.63
N PRO A 19 3.20 -24.42 -8.33
CA PRO A 19 2.61 -23.90 -9.58
C PRO A 19 1.70 -22.70 -9.33
N THR A 20 0.95 -22.69 -8.21
CA THR A 20 0.02 -21.61 -7.89
C THR A 20 0.76 -20.31 -7.55
N VAL A 21 1.92 -20.40 -6.90
CA VAL A 21 2.78 -19.23 -6.65
C VAL A 21 3.34 -18.68 -7.95
N ARG A 22 3.86 -19.56 -8.83
CA ARG A 22 4.37 -19.14 -10.14
C ARG A 22 3.31 -18.44 -10.99
N ASP A 23 2.10 -18.99 -11.00
CA ASP A 23 0.98 -18.40 -11.74
C ASP A 23 0.63 -17.02 -11.21
N LEU A 24 0.53 -16.85 -9.88
CA LEU A 24 0.27 -15.55 -9.26
C LEU A 24 1.37 -14.54 -9.58
N GLU A 25 2.63 -14.95 -9.45
CA GLU A 25 3.79 -14.10 -9.74
C GLU A 25 3.80 -13.67 -11.21
N ALA A 26 3.56 -14.59 -12.14
CA ALA A 26 3.47 -14.29 -13.58
C ALA A 26 2.31 -13.35 -13.90
N GLN A 27 1.14 -13.59 -13.33
CA GLN A 27 -0.06 -12.77 -13.53
C GLN A 27 0.16 -11.32 -13.06
N VAL A 28 0.77 -11.12 -11.88
CA VAL A 28 1.05 -9.76 -11.37
C VAL A 28 2.11 -9.06 -12.21
N ALA A 29 3.17 -9.77 -12.63
CA ALA A 29 4.18 -9.21 -13.51
C ALA A 29 3.56 -8.74 -14.84
N GLU A 30 2.71 -9.55 -15.45
CA GLU A 30 2.00 -9.20 -16.70
C GLU A 30 1.08 -7.98 -16.50
N LEU A 31 0.22 -7.98 -15.45
CA LEU A 31 -0.70 -6.89 -15.16
C LEU A 31 0.00 -5.55 -14.94
N LEU A 32 1.21 -5.57 -14.39
CA LEU A 32 1.99 -4.36 -14.09
C LEU A 32 3.06 -4.07 -15.16
N GLY A 33 3.13 -4.89 -16.23
CA GLY A 33 4.09 -4.69 -17.32
C GLY A 33 5.55 -4.83 -16.88
N LYS A 34 5.85 -5.74 -15.95
CA LYS A 34 7.20 -6.01 -15.42
C LYS A 34 7.69 -7.40 -15.82
N GLU A 35 9.02 -7.61 -15.69
CA GLU A 35 9.67 -8.87 -16.13
C GLU A 35 9.43 -10.03 -15.16
N ALA A 36 9.39 -9.75 -13.85
CA ALA A 36 9.30 -10.78 -12.82
C ALA A 36 8.60 -10.26 -11.55
N SER A 37 8.18 -11.22 -10.72
CA SER A 37 7.58 -10.94 -9.43
C SER A 37 8.05 -11.91 -8.35
N VAL A 38 7.83 -11.57 -7.09
CA VAL A 38 8.00 -12.45 -5.94
C VAL A 38 6.86 -12.27 -4.94
N PHE A 39 6.20 -13.37 -4.60
CA PHE A 39 5.17 -13.40 -3.55
C PHE A 39 5.84 -13.33 -2.16
N VAL A 40 5.30 -12.48 -1.28
CA VAL A 40 5.80 -12.25 0.08
C VAL A 40 4.64 -12.19 1.08
N SER A 41 4.94 -12.35 2.37
CA SER A 41 3.92 -12.45 3.43
C SER A 41 3.16 -11.14 3.70
N SER A 42 3.75 -9.98 3.43
CA SER A 42 3.17 -8.67 3.76
C SER A 42 3.76 -7.55 2.91
N GLY A 43 3.07 -6.39 2.87
CA GLY A 43 3.59 -5.18 2.25
C GLY A 43 4.91 -4.71 2.88
N THR A 44 5.01 -4.78 4.20
CA THR A 44 6.26 -4.46 4.92
C THR A 44 7.43 -5.31 4.47
N GLN A 45 7.22 -6.65 4.31
CA GLN A 45 8.27 -7.51 3.78
C GLN A 45 8.59 -7.19 2.32
N SER A 46 7.58 -6.86 1.52
CA SER A 46 7.74 -6.47 0.12
C SER A 46 8.63 -5.23 -0.01
N ASN A 47 8.27 -4.16 0.71
CA ASN A 47 9.02 -2.90 0.70
C ASN A 47 10.45 -3.11 1.20
N LEU A 48 10.63 -3.82 2.32
CA LEU A 48 11.96 -4.10 2.85
C LEU A 48 12.83 -4.90 1.86
N CYS A 49 12.26 -5.91 1.20
CA CYS A 49 12.96 -6.65 0.14
C CYS A 49 13.35 -5.75 -1.05
N ALA A 50 12.49 -4.80 -1.41
CA ALA A 50 12.78 -3.84 -2.47
C ALA A 50 13.92 -2.90 -2.06
N LEU A 51 13.83 -2.28 -0.88
CA LEU A 51 14.88 -1.39 -0.36
C LEU A 51 16.25 -2.09 -0.32
N MET A 52 16.29 -3.32 0.20
CA MET A 52 17.52 -4.11 0.29
C MET A 52 17.98 -4.68 -1.07
N ALA A 53 17.12 -4.72 -2.10
CA ALA A 53 17.51 -5.08 -3.46
C ALA A 53 18.16 -3.91 -4.22
N HIS A 54 17.72 -2.68 -3.92
CA HIS A 54 18.24 -1.45 -4.53
C HIS A 54 19.48 -0.91 -3.81
N CYS A 55 19.50 -0.95 -2.48
CA CYS A 55 20.50 -0.31 -1.63
C CYS A 55 21.43 -1.32 -0.97
N GLN A 56 22.60 -0.84 -0.57
CA GLN A 56 23.59 -1.55 0.25
C GLN A 56 23.68 -0.90 1.64
N ARG A 57 24.41 -1.55 2.56
CA ARG A 57 24.72 -0.96 3.87
C ARG A 57 25.40 0.39 3.71
N GLY A 58 24.88 1.39 4.39
CA GLY A 58 25.40 2.77 4.37
C GLY A 58 24.84 3.63 3.26
N ASP A 59 24.07 3.06 2.33
CA ASP A 59 23.31 3.84 1.35
C ASP A 59 22.11 4.56 2.01
N GLU A 60 21.53 5.48 1.27
CA GLU A 60 20.39 6.29 1.65
C GLU A 60 19.28 6.17 0.62
N TYR A 61 18.03 6.21 1.11
CA TYR A 61 16.85 6.34 0.25
C TYR A 61 16.04 7.58 0.61
N LEU A 62 15.53 8.27 -0.41
CA LEU A 62 14.61 9.40 -0.26
C LEU A 62 13.20 8.89 -0.09
N VAL A 63 12.46 9.42 0.88
CA VAL A 63 11.13 8.91 1.24
C VAL A 63 10.27 10.02 1.84
N GLY A 64 8.95 9.97 1.65
CA GLY A 64 8.02 10.90 2.28
C GLY A 64 8.08 10.86 3.80
N ASP A 65 8.00 12.02 4.45
CA ASP A 65 8.03 12.16 5.91
C ASP A 65 6.84 11.49 6.62
N HIS A 66 5.76 11.17 5.89
CA HIS A 66 4.61 10.41 6.36
C HIS A 66 4.43 9.06 5.65
N ALA A 67 5.36 8.66 4.77
CA ALA A 67 5.28 7.41 4.03
C ALA A 67 5.35 6.17 4.94
N HIS A 68 4.64 5.11 4.56
CA HIS A 68 4.53 3.88 5.33
C HIS A 68 5.90 3.22 5.58
N THR A 69 6.76 3.17 4.56
CA THR A 69 8.12 2.59 4.64
C THR A 69 9.02 3.28 5.65
N TYR A 70 8.74 4.54 5.98
CA TYR A 70 9.46 5.30 7.00
C TYR A 70 8.80 5.19 8.38
N MET A 71 7.47 5.43 8.45
CA MET A 71 6.77 5.62 9.72
C MET A 71 6.31 4.31 10.37
N TYR A 72 5.91 3.29 9.56
CA TYR A 72 5.08 2.19 10.03
C TYR A 72 5.67 0.79 9.80
N GLU A 73 6.95 0.68 9.45
CA GLU A 73 7.63 -0.60 9.20
C GLU A 73 8.71 -0.91 10.25
N GLY A 74 8.55 -0.39 11.47
CA GLY A 74 9.42 -0.71 12.61
C GLY A 74 10.89 -0.29 12.43
N GLY A 75 11.17 0.65 11.53
CA GLY A 75 12.54 1.07 11.21
C GLY A 75 13.34 -0.01 10.47
N GLY A 76 12.65 -0.96 9.80
CA GLY A 76 13.26 -2.13 9.16
C GLY A 76 14.39 -1.80 8.18
N ALA A 77 14.24 -0.73 7.39
CA ALA A 77 15.28 -0.27 6.47
C ALA A 77 16.61 0.04 7.20
N ALA A 78 16.54 0.74 8.33
CA ALA A 78 17.71 1.09 9.12
C ALA A 78 18.27 -0.12 9.90
N VAL A 79 17.39 -0.88 10.56
CA VAL A 79 17.80 -1.97 11.48
C VAL A 79 18.30 -3.20 10.72
N LEU A 80 17.59 -3.63 9.68
CA LEU A 80 17.89 -4.85 8.94
C LEU A 80 18.71 -4.57 7.67
N GLY A 81 18.37 -3.49 6.94
CA GLY A 81 19.07 -3.11 5.72
C GLY A 81 20.32 -2.28 5.96
N SER A 82 20.44 -1.63 7.14
CA SER A 82 21.44 -0.58 7.42
C SER A 82 21.39 0.54 6.37
N ILE A 83 20.18 0.88 5.91
CA ILE A 83 19.89 1.88 4.89
C ILE A 83 19.31 3.11 5.60
N GLN A 84 19.88 4.27 5.36
CA GLN A 84 19.47 5.53 6.00
C GLN A 84 18.22 6.08 5.30
N PRO A 85 17.11 6.38 6.01
CA PRO A 85 16.02 7.15 5.43
C PRO A 85 16.40 8.65 5.43
N GLN A 86 16.20 9.30 4.29
CA GLN A 86 16.20 10.76 4.16
C GLN A 86 14.78 11.20 3.85
N THR A 87 14.15 11.83 4.83
CA THR A 87 12.75 12.27 4.69
C THR A 87 12.63 13.53 3.84
N ILE A 88 11.62 13.53 3.00
CA ILE A 88 11.26 14.64 2.10
C ILE A 88 9.84 15.09 2.46
N PRO A 89 9.57 16.41 2.53
CA PRO A 89 8.22 16.90 2.77
C PRO A 89 7.24 16.37 1.73
N MET A 90 6.05 15.98 2.19
CA MET A 90 4.96 15.57 1.31
C MET A 90 4.03 16.74 1.02
N LEU A 91 3.61 16.84 -0.23
CA LEU A 91 2.63 17.82 -0.68
C LEU A 91 1.20 17.39 -0.29
N LYS A 92 0.26 18.31 -0.32
CA LYS A 92 -1.16 18.02 -0.04
C LYS A 92 -1.77 17.00 -1.01
N SER A 93 -1.21 16.87 -2.21
CA SER A 93 -1.59 15.85 -3.20
C SER A 93 -1.21 14.42 -2.79
N GLY A 94 -0.28 14.24 -1.85
CA GLY A 94 0.32 12.97 -1.50
C GLY A 94 1.65 12.68 -2.23
N MET A 95 2.01 13.53 -3.20
CA MET A 95 3.31 13.47 -3.88
C MET A 95 4.41 14.05 -3.00
N LEU A 96 5.66 13.63 -3.19
CA LEU A 96 6.82 14.27 -2.59
C LEU A 96 7.08 15.64 -3.22
N ASP A 97 7.62 16.56 -2.44
CA ASP A 97 8.22 17.76 -3.00
C ASP A 97 9.51 17.38 -3.76
N LEU A 98 9.40 17.27 -5.09
CA LEU A 98 10.52 16.88 -5.95
C LEU A 98 11.66 17.90 -5.94
N SER A 99 11.40 19.19 -5.67
CA SER A 99 12.44 20.18 -5.52
C SER A 99 13.25 19.96 -4.23
N ALA A 100 12.55 19.63 -3.14
CA ALA A 100 13.20 19.25 -1.89
C ALA A 100 13.96 17.91 -2.05
N ALA A 101 13.37 16.93 -2.75
CA ALA A 101 14.03 15.66 -3.05
C ALA A 101 15.33 15.87 -3.84
N ARG A 102 15.30 16.68 -4.91
CA ARG A 102 16.49 17.04 -5.68
C ARG A 102 17.59 17.67 -4.81
N SER A 103 17.20 18.58 -3.94
CA SER A 103 18.13 19.29 -3.04
C SER A 103 18.73 18.37 -1.96
N ALA A 104 18.04 17.26 -1.64
CA ALA A 104 18.49 16.30 -0.64
C ALA A 104 19.46 15.23 -1.19
N ILE A 105 19.54 15.09 -2.54
CA ILE A 105 20.50 14.17 -3.18
C ILE A 105 21.93 14.61 -2.86
N LYS A 106 22.69 13.70 -2.29
CA LYS A 106 24.04 14.00 -1.81
C LYS A 106 25.11 13.79 -2.91
N PRO A 107 26.18 14.58 -2.88
CA PRO A 107 27.30 14.37 -3.79
C PRO A 107 28.04 13.07 -3.44
N ASP A 108 28.78 12.52 -4.39
CA ASP A 108 29.68 11.40 -4.17
C ASP A 108 30.92 11.90 -3.40
N ASP A 109 30.81 11.93 -2.06
CA ASP A 109 31.82 12.42 -1.14
C ASP A 109 31.80 11.57 0.14
N SER A 110 32.97 11.29 0.70
CA SER A 110 33.15 10.42 1.87
C SER A 110 32.45 10.89 3.14
N HIS A 111 31.94 12.12 3.20
CA HIS A 111 31.19 12.67 4.34
C HIS A 111 29.72 12.29 4.33
N PHE A 112 29.19 11.74 3.23
CA PHE A 112 27.77 11.50 3.05
C PHE A 112 27.44 10.02 2.79
N ALA A 113 26.28 9.59 3.24
CA ALA A 113 25.63 8.37 2.75
C ALA A 113 25.32 8.55 1.26
N GLN A 114 25.47 7.49 0.46
CA GLN A 114 25.16 7.59 -0.95
C GLN A 114 23.66 7.46 -1.20
N THR A 115 23.05 8.48 -1.79
CA THR A 115 21.65 8.44 -2.21
C THR A 115 21.50 7.46 -3.36
N ARG A 116 20.63 6.43 -3.21
CA ARG A 116 20.48 5.34 -4.20
C ARG A 116 19.07 5.17 -4.71
N LEU A 117 18.06 5.59 -3.97
CA LEU A 117 16.69 5.22 -4.25
C LEU A 117 15.74 6.37 -3.91
N LEU A 118 14.74 6.59 -4.75
CA LEU A 118 13.56 7.38 -4.44
C LEU A 118 12.38 6.42 -4.21
N CYS A 119 11.66 6.57 -3.10
CA CYS A 119 10.46 5.81 -2.79
C CYS A 119 9.24 6.71 -2.79
N LEU A 120 8.21 6.33 -3.55
CA LEU A 120 6.87 6.91 -3.47
C LEU A 120 5.87 5.92 -2.88
N GLU A 121 4.72 6.44 -2.47
CA GLU A 121 3.58 5.65 -2.02
C GLU A 121 2.33 6.08 -2.80
N ASN A 122 1.59 5.12 -3.39
CA ASN A 122 0.31 5.38 -4.05
C ASN A 122 -0.68 4.22 -3.72
N THR A 123 -1.80 4.52 -3.05
CA THR A 123 -2.28 5.83 -2.60
C THR A 123 -1.70 6.21 -1.24
N THR A 124 -1.45 7.49 -1.02
CA THR A 124 -1.08 8.02 0.30
C THR A 124 -2.32 8.54 1.02
N ASP A 125 -2.70 7.91 2.14
CA ASP A 125 -3.96 8.21 2.85
C ASP A 125 -5.19 8.21 1.93
N GLY A 126 -5.21 7.27 0.98
CA GLY A 126 -6.25 7.17 -0.03
C GLY A 126 -6.15 8.19 -1.18
N LYS A 127 -5.28 9.19 -1.09
CA LYS A 127 -5.03 10.16 -2.16
C LYS A 127 -4.29 9.50 -3.31
N VAL A 128 -4.78 9.73 -4.50
CA VAL A 128 -4.19 9.22 -5.73
C VAL A 128 -3.20 10.23 -6.27
N ILE A 129 -2.01 9.76 -6.64
CA ILE A 129 -1.02 10.55 -7.37
C ILE A 129 -1.29 10.36 -8.87
N GLU A 130 -1.36 11.46 -9.60
CA GLU A 130 -1.57 11.44 -11.05
C GLU A 130 -0.39 10.78 -11.77
N VAL A 131 -0.67 10.08 -12.87
CA VAL A 131 0.36 9.37 -13.65
C VAL A 131 1.47 10.33 -14.12
N GLN A 132 1.10 11.56 -14.47
CA GLN A 132 2.06 12.58 -14.89
C GLN A 132 3.08 12.91 -13.78
N ASP A 133 2.62 13.07 -12.53
CA ASP A 133 3.50 13.36 -11.39
C ASP A 133 4.48 12.20 -11.11
N LEU A 134 4.03 10.95 -11.35
CA LEU A 134 4.88 9.76 -11.24
C LEU A 134 6.01 9.78 -12.28
N HIS A 135 5.73 10.26 -13.51
CA HIS A 135 6.73 10.42 -14.56
C HIS A 135 7.72 11.55 -14.25
N GLU A 136 7.30 12.64 -13.61
CA GLU A 136 8.21 13.69 -13.15
C GLU A 136 9.21 13.14 -12.11
N GLY A 137 8.77 12.23 -11.24
CA GLY A 137 9.66 11.47 -10.35
C GLY A 137 10.65 10.60 -11.10
N ARG A 138 10.25 9.97 -12.23
CA ARG A 138 11.14 9.18 -13.10
C ARG A 138 12.24 10.06 -13.71
N GLU A 139 11.88 11.26 -14.21
CA GLU A 139 12.85 12.19 -14.76
C GLU A 139 13.92 12.58 -13.73
N LEU A 140 13.50 12.85 -12.48
CA LEU A 140 14.43 13.16 -11.39
C LEU A 140 15.42 12.01 -11.12
N VAL A 141 14.95 10.76 -11.04
CA VAL A 141 15.83 9.63 -10.73
C VAL A 141 16.74 9.27 -11.89
N ASP A 142 16.29 9.43 -13.14
CA ASP A 142 17.13 9.22 -14.34
C ASP A 142 18.27 10.23 -14.41
N GLU A 143 17.98 11.51 -14.11
CA GLU A 143 18.99 12.58 -14.08
C GLU A 143 20.12 12.29 -13.08
N HIS A 144 19.80 11.63 -11.98
CA HIS A 144 20.74 11.36 -10.88
C HIS A 144 21.20 9.90 -10.77
N GLY A 145 20.75 9.02 -11.66
CA GLY A 145 21.10 7.60 -11.66
C GLY A 145 20.62 6.84 -10.42
N LEU A 146 19.45 7.23 -9.88
CA LEU A 146 18.82 6.59 -8.72
C LEU A 146 17.90 5.46 -9.17
N GLY A 147 17.62 4.52 -8.26
CA GLY A 147 16.49 3.60 -8.40
C GLY A 147 15.17 4.28 -8.07
N TYR A 148 14.06 3.69 -8.52
CA TYR A 148 12.71 4.20 -8.25
C TYR A 148 11.78 3.08 -7.79
N HIS A 149 11.28 3.17 -6.56
CA HIS A 149 10.39 2.19 -5.95
C HIS A 149 9.03 2.79 -5.63
N LEU A 150 7.96 2.02 -5.91
CA LEU A 150 6.60 2.34 -5.51
C LEU A 150 6.12 1.40 -4.40
N ASP A 151 5.81 1.94 -3.23
CA ASP A 151 4.86 1.31 -2.33
C ASP A 151 3.45 1.48 -2.92
N GLY A 152 3.05 0.50 -3.70
CA GLY A 152 1.74 0.41 -4.33
C GLY A 152 0.73 -0.38 -3.49
N ALA A 153 0.79 -0.25 -2.17
CA ALA A 153 -0.09 -1.00 -1.26
C ALA A 153 -1.58 -0.88 -1.61
N ARG A 154 -1.97 0.24 -2.25
CA ARG A 154 -3.31 0.47 -2.80
C ARG A 154 -3.29 0.91 -4.27
N LEU A 155 -2.33 0.46 -5.03
CA LEU A 155 -2.22 0.74 -6.48
C LEU A 155 -3.50 0.37 -7.23
N TRP A 156 -4.15 -0.73 -6.86
CA TRP A 156 -5.41 -1.14 -7.47
C TRP A 156 -6.53 -0.11 -7.26
N ASN A 157 -6.61 0.50 -6.06
CA ASN A 157 -7.54 1.60 -5.79
C ASN A 157 -7.19 2.83 -6.65
N ALA A 158 -5.90 3.15 -6.80
CA ALA A 158 -5.48 4.27 -7.65
C ALA A 158 -5.85 4.04 -9.11
N ALA A 159 -5.61 2.84 -9.65
CA ALA A 159 -5.94 2.49 -11.03
C ALA A 159 -7.44 2.62 -11.32
N VAL A 160 -8.28 2.09 -10.39
CA VAL A 160 -9.75 2.20 -10.50
C VAL A 160 -10.23 3.65 -10.41
N ALA A 161 -9.64 4.45 -9.50
CA ALA A 161 -10.02 5.85 -9.34
C ALA A 161 -9.64 6.72 -10.55
N LEU A 162 -8.47 6.47 -11.15
CA LEU A 162 -8.00 7.18 -12.36
C LEU A 162 -8.64 6.64 -13.64
N GLY A 163 -9.20 5.43 -13.63
CA GLY A 163 -9.70 4.76 -14.83
C GLY A 163 -8.59 4.39 -15.81
N VAL A 164 -7.39 4.07 -15.30
CA VAL A 164 -6.21 3.70 -16.09
C VAL A 164 -5.82 2.25 -15.87
N ASN A 165 -5.02 1.71 -16.79
CA ASN A 165 -4.44 0.39 -16.60
C ASN A 165 -3.42 0.43 -15.45
N PRO A 166 -3.40 -0.55 -14.53
CA PRO A 166 -2.39 -0.62 -13.45
C PRO A 166 -0.94 -0.53 -13.94
N SER A 167 -0.65 -1.02 -15.15
CA SER A 167 0.66 -0.91 -15.79
C SER A 167 1.09 0.54 -16.07
N GLU A 168 0.15 1.47 -16.30
CA GLU A 168 0.48 2.89 -16.52
C GLU A 168 1.03 3.54 -15.25
N ILE A 169 0.45 3.19 -14.09
CA ILE A 169 0.97 3.63 -12.78
C ILE A 169 2.32 2.97 -12.49
N ALA A 170 2.47 1.68 -12.83
CA ALA A 170 3.69 0.92 -12.56
C ALA A 170 4.87 1.28 -13.50
N ALA A 171 4.57 1.76 -14.72
CA ALA A 171 5.56 1.96 -15.79
C ALA A 171 6.81 2.75 -15.36
N PRO A 172 6.72 3.89 -14.65
CA PRO A 172 7.89 4.69 -14.32
C PRO A 172 8.81 4.07 -13.26
N PHE A 173 8.40 3.01 -12.57
CA PHE A 173 9.14 2.45 -11.43
C PHE A 173 10.00 1.23 -11.82
N ASP A 174 11.15 1.08 -11.16
CA ASP A 174 12.01 -0.10 -11.31
C ASP A 174 11.45 -1.29 -10.50
N THR A 175 10.84 -1.00 -9.34
CA THR A 175 10.13 -2.00 -8.53
C THR A 175 8.81 -1.44 -7.99
N VAL A 176 7.80 -2.29 -7.92
CA VAL A 176 6.48 -1.97 -7.39
C VAL A 176 6.02 -3.05 -6.42
N SER A 177 5.64 -2.65 -5.22
CA SER A 177 5.01 -3.51 -4.21
C SER A 177 3.49 -3.36 -4.29
N VAL A 178 2.74 -4.45 -4.39
CA VAL A 178 1.27 -4.42 -4.37
C VAL A 178 0.72 -5.35 -3.29
N CYS A 179 -0.19 -4.84 -2.46
CA CYS A 179 -0.86 -5.66 -1.46
C CYS A 179 -2.06 -6.41 -2.04
N LEU A 180 -2.20 -7.67 -1.62
CA LEU A 180 -3.36 -8.51 -1.87
C LEU A 180 -4.33 -8.50 -0.68
N SER A 181 -3.82 -8.20 0.51
CA SER A 181 -4.51 -8.28 1.81
C SER A 181 -5.14 -6.98 2.29
N LYS A 182 -5.42 -6.05 1.38
CA LYS A 182 -6.15 -4.79 1.65
C LYS A 182 -7.49 -4.81 0.92
N GLY A 183 -7.81 -3.83 0.08
CA GLY A 183 -9.08 -3.77 -0.67
C GLY A 183 -9.42 -5.01 -1.48
N LEU A 184 -8.43 -5.76 -1.96
CA LEU A 184 -8.64 -7.02 -2.66
C LEU A 184 -9.10 -8.17 -1.76
N GLY A 185 -8.94 -8.07 -0.44
CA GLY A 185 -9.53 -8.99 0.54
C GLY A 185 -8.85 -10.36 0.65
N ALA A 186 -7.65 -10.57 0.10
CA ALA A 186 -6.89 -11.78 0.41
C ALA A 186 -6.48 -11.78 1.89
N PRO A 187 -6.42 -12.97 2.55
CA PRO A 187 -6.16 -13.03 3.99
C PRO A 187 -4.74 -12.59 4.36
N VAL A 188 -3.80 -12.73 3.43
CA VAL A 188 -2.37 -12.43 3.64
C VAL A 188 -1.69 -12.25 2.29
N GLY A 189 -0.60 -11.48 2.26
CA GLY A 189 0.33 -11.45 1.15
C GLY A 189 0.35 -10.14 0.36
N SER A 190 1.49 -9.98 -0.28
CA SER A 190 1.82 -8.94 -1.23
C SER A 190 2.69 -9.51 -2.34
N VAL A 191 2.81 -8.79 -3.43
CA VAL A 191 3.72 -9.16 -4.52
C VAL A 191 4.63 -7.97 -4.81
N LEU A 192 5.94 -8.23 -4.84
CA LEU A 192 6.93 -7.29 -5.33
C LEU A 192 7.25 -7.63 -6.79
N THR A 193 7.17 -6.65 -7.67
CA THR A 193 7.46 -6.84 -9.09
C THR A 193 8.51 -5.84 -9.59
N GLY A 194 9.24 -6.22 -10.64
CA GLY A 194 10.31 -5.40 -11.22
C GLY A 194 11.10 -6.14 -12.30
N SER A 195 12.35 -5.71 -12.54
CA SER A 195 13.25 -6.45 -13.41
C SER A 195 13.65 -7.79 -12.78
N GLU A 196 13.96 -8.77 -13.61
CA GLU A 196 14.41 -10.11 -13.17
C GLU A 196 15.61 -10.00 -12.21
N LEU A 197 16.54 -9.09 -12.50
CA LEU A 197 17.72 -8.86 -11.66
C LEU A 197 17.34 -8.43 -10.24
N LEU A 198 16.45 -7.43 -10.10
CA LEU A 198 16.01 -6.90 -8.80
C LEU A 198 15.17 -7.93 -8.04
N ILE A 199 14.28 -8.63 -8.73
CA ILE A 199 13.44 -9.67 -8.11
C ILE A 199 14.28 -10.85 -7.63
N ASN A 200 15.31 -11.26 -8.37
CA ASN A 200 16.22 -12.31 -7.91
C ASN A 200 17.03 -11.90 -6.67
N ARG A 201 17.38 -10.60 -6.53
CA ARG A 201 17.95 -10.07 -5.28
C ARG A 201 16.92 -10.07 -4.15
N ALA A 202 15.70 -9.64 -4.41
CA ALA A 202 14.61 -9.60 -3.44
C ALA A 202 14.25 -11.00 -2.91
N ARG A 203 14.30 -12.06 -3.76
CA ARG A 203 14.10 -13.46 -3.32
C ARG A 203 15.12 -13.91 -2.26
N LYS A 204 16.38 -13.46 -2.36
CA LYS A 204 17.40 -13.74 -1.34
C LYS A 204 17.06 -13.04 -0.01
N TRP A 205 16.64 -11.78 -0.10
CA TRP A 205 16.21 -11.02 1.08
C TRP A 205 14.94 -11.62 1.70
N ARG A 206 13.93 -11.99 0.90
CA ARG A 206 12.75 -12.74 1.39
C ARG A 206 13.16 -13.98 2.20
N LYS A 207 14.14 -14.74 1.70
CA LYS A 207 14.65 -15.93 2.42
C LYS A 207 15.27 -15.57 3.76
N MET A 208 16.13 -14.56 3.78
CA MET A 208 16.83 -14.12 5.01
C MET A 208 15.86 -13.56 6.05
N LEU A 209 14.79 -12.90 5.61
CA LEU A 209 13.71 -12.35 6.45
C LEU A 209 12.66 -13.39 6.87
N GLY A 210 12.89 -14.67 6.59
CA GLY A 210 12.00 -15.76 7.00
C GLY A 210 10.74 -15.92 6.14
N GLY A 211 10.62 -15.21 5.02
CA GLY A 211 9.44 -15.21 4.16
C GLY A 211 9.40 -16.29 3.07
N ALA A 212 10.41 -17.16 2.99
CA ALA A 212 10.40 -18.27 2.04
C ALA A 212 9.66 -19.48 2.64
N MET A 213 8.36 -19.50 2.44
CA MET A 213 7.46 -20.57 2.88
C MET A 213 7.50 -21.76 1.91
N ARG A 214 7.03 -22.93 2.33
CA ARG A 214 7.05 -24.18 1.53
C ARG A 214 5.84 -24.24 0.58
N GLN A 215 4.76 -24.88 0.96
CA GLN A 215 3.54 -25.09 0.15
C GLN A 215 2.62 -23.87 0.22
N VAL A 216 3.17 -22.71 -0.10
CA VAL A 216 2.48 -21.42 0.08
C VAL A 216 1.47 -21.11 -1.02
N GLY A 217 1.42 -21.95 -2.08
CA GLY A 217 0.37 -21.88 -3.10
C GLY A 217 -1.03 -21.92 -2.52
N LEU A 218 -1.23 -22.57 -1.38
CA LEU A 218 -2.48 -22.53 -0.63
C LEU A 218 -2.93 -21.08 -0.35
N ILE A 219 -2.01 -20.22 0.02
CA ILE A 219 -2.29 -18.80 0.32
C ILE A 219 -2.26 -17.97 -0.96
N ALA A 220 -1.33 -18.27 -1.87
CA ALA A 220 -1.22 -17.58 -3.15
C ALA A 220 -2.51 -17.70 -4.00
N ALA A 221 -3.22 -18.83 -3.89
CA ALA A 221 -4.53 -19.02 -4.53
C ALA A 221 -5.58 -17.98 -4.10
N ALA A 222 -5.54 -17.53 -2.84
CA ALA A 222 -6.41 -16.44 -2.38
C ALA A 222 -6.05 -15.12 -3.07
N GLY A 223 -4.75 -14.84 -3.24
CA GLY A 223 -4.27 -13.67 -3.97
C GLY A 223 -4.68 -13.69 -5.44
N LYS A 224 -4.51 -14.84 -6.10
CA LYS A 224 -4.94 -15.04 -7.50
C LYS A 224 -6.44 -14.80 -7.65
N HIS A 225 -7.25 -15.44 -6.81
CA HIS A 225 -8.71 -15.21 -6.80
C HIS A 225 -9.06 -13.73 -6.58
N ALA A 226 -8.36 -13.05 -5.70
CA ALA A 226 -8.61 -11.64 -5.40
C ALA A 226 -8.30 -10.74 -6.62
N ILE A 227 -7.21 -10.98 -7.33
CA ILE A 227 -6.85 -10.25 -8.56
C ILE A 227 -7.90 -10.49 -9.65
N GLU A 228 -8.31 -11.73 -9.85
CA GLU A 228 -9.26 -12.12 -10.90
C GLU A 228 -10.68 -11.58 -10.68
N ASN A 229 -11.08 -11.33 -9.41
CA ASN A 229 -12.49 -11.06 -9.09
C ASN A 229 -12.72 -9.74 -8.34
N HIS A 230 -11.70 -9.11 -7.75
CA HIS A 230 -11.94 -8.04 -6.81
C HIS A 230 -11.37 -6.67 -7.22
N ILE A 231 -10.62 -6.55 -8.30
CA ILE A 231 -10.07 -5.25 -8.74
C ILE A 231 -11.20 -4.29 -9.10
N ASP A 232 -12.08 -4.67 -10.03
CA ASP A 232 -13.14 -3.78 -10.53
C ASP A 232 -14.15 -3.41 -9.44
N ARG A 233 -14.39 -4.31 -8.48
CA ARG A 233 -15.29 -4.02 -7.37
C ARG A 233 -14.79 -2.96 -6.40
N LEU A 234 -13.50 -2.59 -6.41
CA LEU A 234 -12.98 -1.49 -5.60
C LEU A 234 -13.73 -0.18 -5.85
N ALA A 235 -14.32 0.00 -7.04
CA ALA A 235 -15.21 1.11 -7.31
C ALA A 235 -16.44 1.17 -6.39
N GLU A 236 -16.90 0.01 -5.87
CA GLU A 236 -17.96 -0.03 -4.86
C GLU A 236 -17.48 0.50 -3.51
N ASP A 237 -16.26 0.14 -3.09
CA ASP A 237 -15.68 0.66 -1.85
C ASP A 237 -15.51 2.19 -1.93
N HIS A 238 -15.16 2.74 -3.10
CA HIS A 238 -15.07 4.20 -3.30
C HIS A 238 -16.45 4.87 -3.16
N ARG A 239 -17.48 4.32 -3.81
CA ARG A 239 -18.86 4.83 -3.66
C ARG A 239 -19.38 4.73 -2.23
N ASN A 240 -19.06 3.65 -1.53
CA ASN A 240 -19.44 3.49 -0.13
C ASN A 240 -18.70 4.48 0.77
N ALA A 241 -17.44 4.83 0.47
CA ALA A 241 -16.72 5.89 1.17
C ALA A 241 -17.32 7.28 0.94
N GLU A 242 -17.72 7.58 -0.29
CA GLU A 242 -18.42 8.83 -0.63
C GLU A 242 -19.75 8.92 0.12
N ARG A 243 -20.57 7.85 0.08
CA ARG A 243 -21.83 7.76 0.84
C ARG A 243 -21.63 7.95 2.34
N LEU A 244 -20.58 7.33 2.90
CA LEU A 244 -20.24 7.50 4.32
C LEU A 244 -19.88 8.95 4.62
N ALA A 245 -19.06 9.57 3.81
CA ALA A 245 -18.65 10.97 3.99
C ALA A 245 -19.86 11.92 3.92
N GLU A 246 -20.74 11.74 2.95
CA GLU A 246 -21.98 12.51 2.81
C GLU A 246 -22.88 12.35 4.04
N GLY A 247 -23.08 11.11 4.52
CA GLY A 247 -23.87 10.85 5.71
C GLY A 247 -23.27 11.47 6.97
N LEU A 248 -21.96 11.31 7.19
CA LEU A 248 -21.28 11.88 8.36
C LEU A 248 -21.26 13.41 8.37
N ALA A 249 -21.22 14.05 7.19
CA ALA A 249 -21.27 15.51 7.07
C ALA A 249 -22.60 16.12 7.54
N THR A 250 -23.66 15.31 7.69
CA THR A 250 -24.96 15.77 8.22
C THR A 250 -25.06 15.76 9.74
N ILE A 251 -24.06 15.20 10.44
CA ILE A 251 -24.08 15.02 11.89
C ILE A 251 -23.47 16.25 12.57
N ASP A 252 -24.25 16.89 13.42
CA ASP A 252 -23.78 18.03 14.21
C ASP A 252 -22.57 17.65 15.07
N GLY A 253 -21.54 18.47 15.04
CA GLY A 253 -20.31 18.25 15.80
C GLY A 253 -19.28 17.35 15.10
N LEU A 254 -19.57 16.80 13.90
CA LEU A 254 -18.60 16.14 13.04
C LEU A 254 -18.16 17.05 11.88
N THR A 255 -16.89 16.91 11.50
CA THR A 255 -16.33 17.46 10.29
C THR A 255 -15.72 16.33 9.46
N VAL A 256 -16.08 16.22 8.20
CA VAL A 256 -15.40 15.36 7.25
C VAL A 256 -14.17 16.12 6.75
N ASP A 257 -13.00 15.72 7.23
CA ASP A 257 -11.73 16.37 6.91
C ASP A 257 -11.25 16.02 5.49
N ALA A 258 -11.50 14.77 5.08
CA ALA A 258 -11.22 14.28 3.74
C ALA A 258 -12.00 13.00 3.42
N GLN A 259 -12.28 12.79 2.13
CA GLN A 259 -12.67 11.51 1.55
C GLN A 259 -11.79 11.26 0.33
N ASN A 260 -11.06 10.14 0.34
CA ASN A 260 -10.13 9.77 -0.72
C ASN A 260 -10.28 8.28 -1.02
N THR A 261 -10.54 7.91 -2.26
CA THR A 261 -10.79 6.52 -2.67
C THR A 261 -11.72 5.80 -1.68
N ASN A 262 -11.25 4.77 -0.99
CA ASN A 262 -12.01 3.98 -0.02
C ASN A 262 -11.81 4.44 1.43
N MET A 263 -11.39 5.67 1.68
CA MET A 263 -11.11 6.21 3.03
C MET A 263 -11.89 7.47 3.32
N VAL A 264 -12.35 7.60 4.58
CA VAL A 264 -12.98 8.81 5.11
C VAL A 264 -12.26 9.19 6.39
N PHE A 265 -11.90 10.47 6.50
CA PHE A 265 -11.27 11.06 7.67
C PHE A 265 -12.24 12.05 8.29
N VAL A 266 -12.44 11.93 9.58
CA VAL A 266 -13.38 12.79 10.33
C VAL A 266 -12.76 13.25 11.62
N SER A 267 -13.18 14.44 12.07
CA SER A 267 -12.90 14.99 13.38
C SER A 267 -14.18 15.40 14.08
N ALA A 268 -14.22 15.24 15.40
CA ALA A 268 -15.33 15.62 16.25
C ALA A 268 -14.96 16.85 17.09
N SER A 269 -15.87 17.81 17.19
CA SER A 269 -15.71 19.01 18.02
C SER A 269 -16.03 18.75 19.50
N GLN A 270 -16.64 17.61 19.81
CA GLN A 270 -17.00 17.16 21.16
C GLN A 270 -16.18 15.95 21.60
N SER A 271 -16.25 15.59 22.89
CA SER A 271 -15.55 14.40 23.40
C SER A 271 -16.03 13.13 22.72
N THR A 272 -15.09 12.30 22.32
CA THR A 272 -15.33 10.95 21.78
C THR A 272 -15.02 9.86 22.81
N ASP A 273 -14.94 10.21 24.09
CA ASP A 273 -14.64 9.26 25.17
C ASP A 273 -15.70 8.15 25.21
N GLY A 274 -15.24 6.90 25.18
CA GLY A 274 -16.09 5.73 25.14
C GLY A 274 -16.88 5.52 23.84
N LEU A 275 -16.87 6.44 22.88
CA LEU A 275 -17.64 6.34 21.63
C LEU A 275 -17.30 5.05 20.86
N GLN A 276 -16.02 4.70 20.78
CA GLN A 276 -15.60 3.47 20.11
C GLN A 276 -16.28 2.23 20.69
N GLN A 277 -16.36 2.11 22.03
CA GLN A 277 -16.97 0.96 22.67
C GLN A 277 -18.50 0.94 22.44
N ARG A 278 -19.16 2.09 22.58
CA ARG A 278 -20.62 2.19 22.32
C ARG A 278 -20.97 1.81 20.88
N LEU A 279 -20.14 2.20 19.92
CA LEU A 279 -20.31 1.80 18.51
C LEU A 279 -20.09 0.30 18.28
N VAL A 280 -19.08 -0.29 18.95
CA VAL A 280 -18.85 -1.75 18.91
C VAL A 280 -20.05 -2.52 19.46
N ASP A 281 -20.67 -2.05 20.56
CA ASP A 281 -21.86 -2.67 21.14
C ASP A 281 -23.09 -2.63 20.19
N ARG A 282 -23.03 -1.75 19.17
CA ARG A 282 -24.01 -1.65 18.08
C ARG A 282 -23.57 -2.36 16.79
N GLY A 283 -22.45 -3.07 16.83
CA GLY A 283 -21.89 -3.78 15.68
C GLY A 283 -21.10 -2.91 14.70
N VAL A 284 -20.79 -1.65 15.05
CA VAL A 284 -20.02 -0.72 14.20
C VAL A 284 -18.59 -0.62 14.74
N ILE A 285 -17.62 -1.14 13.97
CA ILE A 285 -16.22 -1.17 14.37
C ILE A 285 -15.48 -0.01 13.70
N THR A 286 -15.18 1.02 14.49
CA THR A 286 -14.38 2.18 14.08
C THR A 286 -13.29 2.44 15.12
N ARG A 287 -12.27 3.20 14.75
CA ARG A 287 -11.21 3.64 15.68
C ARG A 287 -11.25 5.14 15.84
N TRP A 288 -11.41 5.59 17.10
CA TRP A 288 -11.34 6.99 17.47
C TRP A 288 -10.12 7.25 18.34
N SER A 289 -9.38 8.30 18.02
CA SER A 289 -8.20 8.74 18.78
C SER A 289 -8.11 10.25 18.78
N GLY A 290 -8.12 10.89 19.97
CA GLY A 290 -8.02 12.33 20.11
C GLY A 290 -9.11 13.12 19.35
N GLY A 291 -10.33 12.56 19.27
CA GLY A 291 -11.46 13.19 18.57
C GLY A 291 -11.48 12.93 17.05
N SER A 292 -10.50 12.18 16.51
CA SER A 292 -10.44 11.90 15.07
C SER A 292 -10.59 10.41 14.76
N SER A 293 -11.10 10.10 13.58
CA SER A 293 -11.19 8.72 13.08
C SER A 293 -10.83 8.65 11.60
N ARG A 294 -10.11 7.58 11.22
CA ARG A 294 -9.94 7.14 9.84
C ARG A 294 -10.76 5.88 9.62
N MET A 295 -11.73 5.96 8.73
CA MET A 295 -12.60 4.85 8.36
C MET A 295 -12.20 4.34 6.97
N VAL A 296 -12.13 3.02 6.81
CA VAL A 296 -11.68 2.38 5.57
C VAL A 296 -12.76 1.40 5.11
N LEU A 297 -13.30 1.62 3.92
CA LEU A 297 -14.32 0.78 3.31
C LEU A 297 -13.66 -0.38 2.57
N HIS A 298 -14.28 -1.53 2.63
CA HIS A 298 -13.80 -2.78 2.02
C HIS A 298 -14.97 -3.73 1.69
N LEU A 299 -14.66 -4.84 1.06
CA LEU A 299 -15.63 -5.78 0.46
C LEU A 299 -16.71 -6.33 1.43
N ASP A 300 -16.48 -6.30 2.73
CA ASP A 300 -17.45 -6.78 3.73
C ASP A 300 -18.40 -5.67 4.23
N VAL A 301 -18.29 -4.44 3.66
CA VAL A 301 -19.12 -3.29 4.04
C VAL A 301 -20.01 -2.90 2.86
N THR A 302 -21.29 -3.16 2.98
CA THR A 302 -22.29 -2.81 1.98
C THR A 302 -22.79 -1.36 2.15
N ALA A 303 -23.51 -0.82 1.16
CA ALA A 303 -24.16 0.48 1.26
C ALA A 303 -25.17 0.54 2.43
N HIS A 304 -25.84 -0.58 2.74
CA HIS A 304 -26.74 -0.68 3.88
C HIS A 304 -25.98 -0.57 5.22
N ASP A 305 -24.82 -1.23 5.32
CA ASP A 305 -23.98 -1.16 6.53
C ASP A 305 -23.45 0.26 6.74
N VAL A 306 -23.18 1.00 5.66
CA VAL A 306 -22.81 2.42 5.73
C VAL A 306 -23.94 3.24 6.34
N ASP A 307 -25.20 3.06 5.92
CA ASP A 307 -26.35 3.77 6.48
C ASP A 307 -26.55 3.46 7.96
N LEU A 308 -26.38 2.19 8.35
CA LEU A 308 -26.43 1.79 9.76
C LEU A 308 -25.31 2.44 10.57
N ALA A 309 -24.09 2.51 10.02
CA ALA A 309 -22.95 3.14 10.69
C ALA A 309 -23.19 4.65 10.90
N VAL A 310 -23.68 5.36 9.88
CA VAL A 310 -24.02 6.79 9.97
C VAL A 310 -25.09 7.02 11.07
N SER A 311 -26.16 6.22 11.07
CA SER A 311 -27.24 6.33 12.07
C SER A 311 -26.71 6.06 13.48
N ALA A 312 -25.88 5.02 13.65
CA ALA A 312 -25.31 4.68 14.94
C ALA A 312 -24.40 5.79 15.48
N ILE A 313 -23.55 6.36 14.62
CA ILE A 313 -22.63 7.46 14.99
C ILE A 313 -23.44 8.70 15.38
N ALA A 314 -24.50 9.06 14.62
CA ALA A 314 -25.34 10.19 14.92
C ALA A 314 -26.03 10.06 16.29
N GLU A 315 -26.62 8.90 16.59
CA GLU A 315 -27.28 8.64 17.87
C GLU A 315 -26.33 8.66 19.07
N GLU A 316 -25.11 8.12 18.91
CA GLU A 316 -24.12 8.06 19.99
C GLU A 316 -23.43 9.41 20.26
N LEU A 317 -23.41 10.32 19.28
CA LEU A 317 -22.89 11.68 19.47
C LEU A 317 -23.97 12.66 19.99
N ALA A 318 -25.25 12.35 19.83
CA ALA A 318 -26.37 13.14 20.37
C ALA A 318 -26.59 12.93 21.90
N ASN A 319 -26.00 11.87 22.46
CA ASN A 319 -26.12 11.50 23.88
C ASN A 319 -24.87 11.94 24.68
#